data_5d8d80a139a1321b939bb2b46ee98759
#
_entry.id   5d8d80a139a1321b939bb2b46ee98759
#
_cell.length_a   1.000
_cell.length_b   1.000
_cell.length_c   1.000
_cell.angle_alpha   90.00
_cell.angle_beta   90.00
_cell.angle_gamma   90.00
#
_symmetry.space_group_name_H-M   'P 1'
#
loop_
_entity.id
_entity.type
_entity.pdbx_description
1 polymer ?
#
loop_
_entity_poly.entity_id
_entity_poly.type
_entity_poly.pdbx_seq_one_letter_code
_entity_poly.pdbx_strand_id
1 'polypeptide(L)'
;MKNVLKLKNLYMLIVIAALAYGGYYFGTQNTEDSTSNKTLELTTVSIQKGDLAKKEEYNGTLRQTDKKILNSPTNGVVTFLPEEGSVVNFGEVLFIIDNKPVILLQGRTPFYRTLDLNSDPGVDIQQVEEALVYLGYADSAFVPDEVFDEQTSKMLNTLYIDYGIDTKSEITPTEQVLINQKQDE
;
A
#
# COMPACT_ATOMS: atom_id res chain seq x y z
N MET A 1 -41.73 117.17 15.40
CA MET A 1 -40.43 116.41 15.48
C MET A 1 -40.51 115.10 16.26
N LYS A 2 -41.62 114.71 16.88
CA LYS A 2 -41.74 113.43 17.71
C LYS A 2 -42.05 112.18 16.92
N ASN A 3 -42.50 112.21 15.67
CA ASN A 3 -42.86 111.04 14.87
C ASN A 3 -41.73 110.41 14.10
N VAL A 4 -40.67 111.18 13.74
CA VAL A 4 -39.49 110.75 12.99
C VAL A 4 -38.60 109.83 13.89
N LEU A 5 -38.57 110.16 15.17
CA LEU A 5 -37.80 109.38 16.14
C LEU A 5 -38.40 108.00 16.35
N LYS A 6 -39.72 107.89 16.34
CA LYS A 6 -40.42 106.58 16.46
C LYS A 6 -40.25 105.71 15.20
N LEU A 7 -40.22 106.28 14.02
CA LEU A 7 -40.08 105.63 12.77
C LEU A 7 -38.64 105.08 12.61
N LYS A 8 -37.66 105.87 13.07
CA LYS A 8 -36.23 105.44 13.06
C LYS A 8 -35.96 104.20 13.99
N ASN A 9 -36.60 104.25 15.18
CA ASN A 9 -36.50 103.13 16.11
C ASN A 9 -37.26 101.92 15.61
N LEU A 10 -38.35 102.07 14.92
CA LEU A 10 -39.12 100.97 14.31
C LEU A 10 -38.28 100.32 13.18
N TYR A 11 -37.61 101.14 12.35
CA TYR A 11 -36.73 100.64 11.29
C TYR A 11 -35.55 99.86 11.87
N MET A 12 -34.99 100.38 12.97
CA MET A 12 -33.85 99.72 13.63
C MET A 12 -34.22 98.37 14.21
N LEU A 13 -35.46 98.28 14.76
CA LEU A 13 -36.01 96.97 15.27
C LEU A 13 -36.24 95.93 14.14
N ILE A 14 -36.72 96.41 12.98
CA ILE A 14 -36.91 95.55 11.79
C ILE A 14 -35.56 95.06 11.27
N VAL A 15 -34.57 95.90 11.27
CA VAL A 15 -33.18 95.47 10.79
C VAL A 15 -32.58 94.48 11.78
N ILE A 16 -32.74 94.74 13.07
CA ILE A 16 -32.23 93.72 14.09
C ILE A 16 -32.96 92.42 13.99
N ALA A 17 -34.30 92.47 13.80
CA ALA A 17 -35.07 91.22 13.59
C ALA A 17 -34.68 90.47 12.32
N ALA A 18 -34.43 91.22 11.24
CA ALA A 18 -33.96 90.59 9.98
C ALA A 18 -32.57 89.95 10.11
N LEU A 19 -31.65 90.62 10.84
CA LEU A 19 -30.31 90.04 11.10
C LEU A 19 -30.40 88.85 12.04
N ALA A 20 -31.23 88.90 13.04
CA ALA A 20 -31.41 87.73 13.93
C ALA A 20 -32.05 86.55 13.20
N TYR A 21 -33.02 86.82 12.35
CA TYR A 21 -33.64 85.73 11.54
C TYR A 21 -32.69 85.21 10.50
N GLY A 22 -31.93 86.04 9.82
CA GLY A 22 -30.88 85.65 8.84
C GLY A 22 -29.76 84.80 9.51
N GLY A 23 -29.32 85.23 10.71
CA GLY A 23 -28.33 84.52 11.48
C GLY A 23 -28.84 83.16 11.96
N TYR A 24 -30.06 83.09 12.38
CA TYR A 24 -30.72 81.83 12.79
C TYR A 24 -30.86 80.90 11.58
N TYR A 25 -31.32 81.38 10.45
CA TYR A 25 -31.52 80.58 9.24
C TYR A 25 -30.18 80.10 8.63
N PHE A 26 -29.14 80.93 8.66
CA PHE A 26 -27.82 80.53 8.15
C PHE A 26 -27.08 79.61 9.13
N GLY A 27 -27.32 79.80 10.43
CA GLY A 27 -26.73 78.97 11.47
C GLY A 27 -27.27 77.54 11.49
N THR A 28 -28.55 77.37 11.12
CA THR A 28 -29.14 76.02 11.10
C THR A 28 -28.81 75.21 9.86
N GLN A 29 -28.30 75.83 8.79
CA GLN A 29 -27.91 75.10 7.58
C GLN A 29 -26.44 74.57 7.59
N ASN A 30 -25.63 75.01 8.55
CA ASN A 30 -24.23 74.59 8.63
C ASN A 30 -23.94 73.61 9.75
N THR A 31 -24.99 73.02 10.35
CA THR A 31 -24.80 71.85 11.20
C THR A 31 -24.96 70.57 10.36
N GLU A 32 -24.10 70.43 9.34
CA GLU A 32 -23.78 69.09 8.92
C GLU A 32 -22.96 68.47 10.04
N ASP A 33 -23.60 67.62 10.79
CA ASP A 33 -22.97 66.73 11.70
C ASP A 33 -21.88 65.93 10.93
N SER A 34 -20.66 66.44 11.01
CA SER A 34 -19.49 65.65 10.63
C SER A 34 -19.23 64.58 11.66
N THR A 35 -20.31 63.85 12.03
CA THR A 35 -20.14 62.52 12.57
C THR A 35 -19.88 61.61 11.38
N SER A 36 -18.67 61.68 10.85
CA SER A 36 -18.12 60.64 9.99
C SER A 36 -18.09 59.38 10.86
N ASN A 37 -19.20 58.72 10.96
CA ASN A 37 -19.22 57.32 11.30
C ASN A 37 -18.52 56.58 10.18
N LYS A 38 -17.18 56.57 10.25
CA LYS A 38 -16.37 55.67 9.51
C LYS A 38 -16.73 54.27 10.03
N THR A 39 -17.83 53.79 9.51
CA THR A 39 -18.16 52.37 9.67
C THR A 39 -17.00 51.61 9.08
N LEU A 40 -16.12 51.14 9.94
CA LEU A 40 -15.13 50.15 9.53
C LEU A 40 -15.98 48.95 9.08
N GLU A 41 -16.11 48.82 7.77
CA GLU A 41 -16.59 47.56 7.19
C GLU A 41 -15.56 46.46 7.58
N LEU A 42 -15.79 45.96 8.76
CA LEU A 42 -15.09 44.75 9.17
C LEU A 42 -15.61 43.62 8.24
N THR A 43 -14.77 43.29 7.23
CA THR A 43 -15.01 42.12 6.41
C THR A 43 -14.93 40.90 7.35
N THR A 44 -16.05 40.49 7.88
CA THR A 44 -16.15 39.28 8.70
C THR A 44 -16.15 38.11 7.76
N VAL A 45 -15.11 37.31 7.83
CA VAL A 45 -15.02 35.98 7.16
C VAL A 45 -15.64 34.98 8.13
N SER A 46 -16.68 34.30 7.69
CA SER A 46 -17.26 33.18 8.44
C SER A 46 -16.25 32.06 8.52
N ILE A 47 -15.85 31.67 9.72
CA ILE A 47 -15.00 30.50 9.96
C ILE A 47 -15.89 29.28 9.82
N GLN A 48 -15.67 28.51 8.77
CA GLN A 48 -16.28 27.20 8.62
C GLN A 48 -15.31 26.14 9.16
N LYS A 49 -15.84 25.27 10.03
CA LYS A 49 -15.11 24.09 10.47
C LYS A 49 -15.08 23.10 9.31
N GLY A 50 -13.93 22.87 8.76
CA GLY A 50 -13.70 21.87 7.71
C GLY A 50 -12.55 20.97 8.09
N ASP A 51 -12.58 19.73 7.60
CA ASP A 51 -11.45 18.82 7.73
C ASP A 51 -10.35 19.24 6.75
N LEU A 52 -9.17 19.49 7.28
CA LEU A 52 -8.00 19.77 6.49
C LEU A 52 -7.30 18.45 6.18
N ALA A 53 -7.60 17.85 5.06
CA ALA A 53 -6.87 16.68 4.57
C ALA A 53 -5.65 17.14 3.76
N LYS A 54 -4.46 16.88 4.28
CA LYS A 54 -3.22 17.03 3.52
C LYS A 54 -3.02 15.76 2.70
N LYS A 55 -3.24 15.83 1.40
CA LYS A 55 -2.92 14.74 0.48
C LYS A 55 -1.47 14.89 0.05
N GLU A 56 -0.65 13.92 0.42
CA GLU A 56 0.71 13.80 -0.07
C GLU A 56 0.78 12.63 -1.06
N GLU A 57 1.30 12.90 -2.24
CA GLU A 57 1.54 11.88 -3.24
C GLU A 57 3.00 11.45 -3.18
N TYR A 58 3.21 10.17 -2.90
CA TYR A 58 4.53 9.57 -2.88
C TYR A 58 4.71 8.70 -4.12
N ASN A 59 5.72 8.99 -4.89
CA ASN A 59 6.13 8.15 -5.99
C ASN A 59 7.13 7.12 -5.48
N GLY A 60 6.74 5.86 -5.48
CA GLY A 60 7.58 4.73 -5.11
C GLY A 60 7.85 3.83 -6.31
N THR A 61 9.04 3.30 -6.40
CA THR A 61 9.37 2.25 -7.37
C THR A 61 9.40 0.92 -6.63
N LEU A 62 8.49 0.03 -6.97
CA LEU A 62 8.52 -1.36 -6.51
C LEU A 62 9.67 -2.08 -7.24
N ARG A 63 10.59 -2.60 -6.47
CA ARG A 63 11.64 -3.50 -6.97
C ARG A 63 11.52 -4.83 -6.26
N GLN A 64 11.58 -5.90 -7.02
CA GLN A 64 11.70 -7.24 -6.46
C GLN A 64 13.07 -7.36 -5.79
N THR A 65 13.07 -7.59 -4.47
CA THR A 65 14.30 -7.61 -3.67
C THR A 65 15.01 -8.95 -3.77
N ASP A 66 14.23 -10.05 -3.84
CA ASP A 66 14.76 -11.40 -3.89
C ASP A 66 14.48 -12.02 -5.26
N LYS A 67 15.50 -12.04 -6.09
CA LYS A 67 15.48 -12.73 -7.37
C LYS A 67 16.40 -13.94 -7.28
N LYS A 68 15.81 -15.13 -7.36
CA LYS A 68 16.57 -16.38 -7.42
C LYS A 68 16.60 -16.90 -8.84
N ILE A 69 17.79 -17.18 -9.34
CA ILE A 69 17.97 -17.82 -10.64
C ILE A 69 18.05 -19.32 -10.38
N LEU A 70 17.15 -20.06 -10.99
CA LEU A 70 17.16 -21.52 -10.95
C LEU A 70 17.85 -22.01 -12.21
N ASN A 71 18.89 -22.82 -12.04
CA ASN A 71 19.56 -23.47 -13.13
C ASN A 71 19.19 -24.96 -13.12
N SER A 72 18.91 -25.52 -14.29
CA SER A 72 18.74 -26.95 -14.39
C SER A 72 20.11 -27.66 -14.22
N PRO A 73 20.16 -28.68 -13.37
CA PRO A 73 21.38 -29.49 -13.26
C PRO A 73 21.58 -30.44 -14.45
N THR A 74 20.60 -30.57 -15.33
CA THR A 74 20.61 -31.47 -16.51
C THR A 74 20.42 -30.69 -17.78
N ASN A 75 21.13 -31.12 -18.84
CA ASN A 75 20.89 -30.65 -20.19
C ASN A 75 19.67 -31.38 -20.77
N GLY A 76 18.79 -30.66 -21.39
CA GLY A 76 17.57 -31.20 -22.00
C GLY A 76 16.73 -30.14 -22.67
N VAL A 77 15.61 -30.54 -23.22
CA VAL A 77 14.63 -29.64 -23.84
C VAL A 77 13.57 -29.29 -22.82
N VAL A 78 13.38 -28.00 -22.58
CA VAL A 78 12.27 -27.53 -21.73
C VAL A 78 10.97 -27.76 -22.50
N THR A 79 10.12 -28.65 -21.98
CA THR A 79 8.83 -29.00 -22.59
C THR A 79 7.65 -28.28 -21.99
N PHE A 80 7.85 -27.71 -20.78
CA PHE A 80 6.85 -26.87 -20.11
C PHE A 80 7.54 -25.82 -19.23
N LEU A 81 6.98 -24.61 -19.24
CA LEU A 81 7.36 -23.51 -18.37
C LEU A 81 6.08 -22.75 -17.99
N PRO A 82 5.87 -22.38 -16.71
CA PRO A 82 4.76 -21.54 -16.31
C PRO A 82 4.79 -20.18 -17.00
N GLU A 83 3.63 -19.53 -17.12
CA GLU A 83 3.55 -18.19 -17.68
C GLU A 83 4.30 -17.17 -16.82
N GLU A 84 4.87 -16.16 -17.48
CA GLU A 84 5.56 -15.08 -16.77
C GLU A 84 4.61 -14.34 -15.82
N GLY A 85 5.03 -14.18 -14.58
CA GLY A 85 4.21 -13.56 -13.52
C GLY A 85 3.28 -14.51 -12.79
N SER A 86 3.20 -15.79 -13.19
CA SER A 86 2.44 -16.79 -12.43
C SER A 86 3.10 -17.06 -11.09
N VAL A 87 2.28 -17.46 -10.11
CA VAL A 87 2.75 -17.90 -8.79
C VAL A 87 2.79 -19.41 -8.80
N VAL A 88 3.90 -19.97 -8.38
CA VAL A 88 4.08 -21.42 -8.20
C VAL A 88 4.14 -21.73 -6.71
N ASN A 89 3.28 -22.62 -6.24
CA ASN A 89 3.20 -23.04 -4.84
C ASN A 89 4.02 -24.31 -4.60
N PHE A 90 4.26 -24.63 -3.32
CA PHE A 90 4.90 -25.88 -2.97
C PHE A 90 4.07 -27.07 -3.46
N GLY A 91 4.74 -28.05 -4.03
CA GLY A 91 4.13 -29.20 -4.68
C GLY A 91 3.80 -28.98 -6.16
N GLU A 92 3.89 -27.76 -6.69
CA GLU A 92 3.60 -27.50 -8.09
C GLU A 92 4.86 -27.66 -8.98
N VAL A 93 4.60 -27.91 -10.24
CA VAL A 93 5.66 -28.08 -11.25
C VAL A 93 6.25 -26.73 -11.61
N LEU A 94 7.55 -26.56 -11.39
CA LEU A 94 8.30 -25.36 -11.78
C LEU A 94 8.56 -25.32 -13.29
N PHE A 95 8.97 -26.45 -13.86
CA PHE A 95 9.20 -26.64 -15.31
C PHE A 95 9.35 -28.12 -15.62
N ILE A 96 9.25 -28.48 -16.89
CA ILE A 96 9.44 -29.86 -17.34
C ILE A 96 10.59 -29.89 -18.33
N ILE A 97 11.54 -30.80 -18.14
CA ILE A 97 12.67 -31.04 -19.04
C ILE A 97 12.61 -32.49 -19.53
N ASP A 98 12.64 -32.71 -20.84
CA ASP A 98 12.55 -34.01 -21.46
C ASP A 98 11.42 -34.89 -20.86
N ASN A 99 10.26 -34.26 -20.66
CA ASN A 99 9.08 -34.87 -20.05
C ASN A 99 9.25 -35.30 -18.59
N LYS A 100 10.27 -34.79 -17.89
CA LYS A 100 10.48 -35.00 -16.45
C LYS A 100 10.14 -33.72 -15.71
N PRO A 101 9.13 -33.70 -14.82
CA PRO A 101 8.76 -32.51 -14.06
C PRO A 101 9.76 -32.22 -12.97
N VAL A 102 10.05 -30.95 -12.79
CA VAL A 102 10.78 -30.42 -11.65
C VAL A 102 9.77 -29.76 -10.71
N ILE A 103 9.66 -30.32 -9.51
CA ILE A 103 8.65 -29.96 -8.53
C ILE A 103 9.26 -29.02 -7.48
N LEU A 104 8.51 -28.00 -7.09
CA LEU A 104 8.89 -27.10 -6.03
C LEU A 104 8.58 -27.73 -4.67
N LEU A 105 9.61 -28.08 -3.91
CA LEU A 105 9.47 -28.58 -2.55
C LEU A 105 9.92 -27.53 -1.53
N GLN A 106 9.30 -27.58 -0.36
CA GLN A 106 9.72 -26.73 0.76
C GLN A 106 11.00 -27.31 1.36
N GLY A 107 12.00 -26.45 1.59
CA GLY A 107 13.23 -26.90 2.22
C GLY A 107 14.29 -25.80 2.36
N ARG A 108 15.28 -26.06 3.20
CA ARG A 108 16.39 -25.13 3.47
C ARG A 108 17.66 -25.50 2.73
N THR A 109 17.84 -26.80 2.47
CA THR A 109 19.05 -27.35 1.89
C THR A 109 18.77 -27.79 0.47
N PRO A 110 19.52 -27.30 -0.55
CA PRO A 110 19.41 -27.82 -1.90
C PRO A 110 19.81 -29.30 -1.95
N PHE A 111 19.14 -30.08 -2.78
CA PHE A 111 19.56 -31.45 -3.04
C PHE A 111 20.91 -31.46 -3.74
N TYR A 112 21.82 -32.26 -3.20
CA TYR A 112 23.19 -32.41 -3.71
C TYR A 112 23.53 -33.83 -4.08
N ARG A 113 22.66 -34.80 -3.77
CA ARG A 113 22.82 -36.23 -4.04
C ARG A 113 21.51 -36.87 -4.46
N THR A 114 21.60 -38.04 -5.10
CA THR A 114 20.44 -38.93 -5.28
C THR A 114 20.08 -39.57 -3.95
N LEU A 115 18.80 -39.67 -3.67
CA LEU A 115 18.27 -40.30 -2.46
C LEU A 115 17.55 -41.60 -2.82
N ASP A 116 17.99 -42.68 -2.24
CA ASP A 116 17.44 -44.04 -2.40
C ASP A 116 17.56 -44.85 -1.09
N LEU A 117 17.13 -46.12 -1.10
CA LEU A 117 17.20 -47.01 0.05
C LEU A 117 18.61 -47.29 0.58
N ASN A 118 19.66 -46.96 -0.16
CA ASN A 118 21.04 -47.16 0.24
C ASN A 118 21.70 -45.81 0.64
N SER A 119 20.94 -44.74 0.68
CA SER A 119 21.48 -43.44 1.01
C SER A 119 21.82 -43.36 2.50
N ASP A 120 22.99 -42.75 2.78
CA ASP A 120 23.35 -42.41 4.15
C ASP A 120 22.33 -41.43 4.75
N PRO A 121 22.01 -41.56 6.04
CA PRO A 121 21.13 -40.64 6.72
C PRO A 121 21.55 -39.18 6.56
N GLY A 122 20.55 -38.28 6.51
CA GLY A 122 20.85 -36.86 6.35
C GLY A 122 19.62 -35.96 6.38
N VAL A 123 19.88 -34.69 6.68
CA VAL A 123 18.85 -33.63 6.75
C VAL A 123 18.11 -33.44 5.42
N ASP A 124 18.73 -33.76 4.30
CA ASP A 124 18.09 -33.76 2.99
C ASP A 124 16.96 -34.77 2.87
N ILE A 125 17.10 -35.94 3.50
CA ILE A 125 16.05 -36.97 3.58
C ILE A 125 14.90 -36.46 4.44
N GLN A 126 15.20 -36.01 5.66
CA GLN A 126 14.18 -35.42 6.54
C GLN A 126 13.38 -34.34 5.86
N GLN A 127 14.05 -33.47 5.11
CA GLN A 127 13.41 -32.39 4.37
C GLN A 127 12.45 -32.90 3.27
N VAL A 128 12.78 -33.99 2.59
CA VAL A 128 11.88 -34.66 1.64
C VAL A 128 10.65 -35.20 2.37
N GLU A 129 10.86 -35.86 3.49
CA GLU A 129 9.78 -36.41 4.29
C GLU A 129 8.86 -35.33 4.84
N GLU A 130 9.41 -34.22 5.34
CA GLU A 130 8.63 -33.04 5.73
C GLU A 130 7.78 -32.48 4.57
N ALA A 131 8.34 -32.45 3.37
CA ALA A 131 7.62 -32.03 2.19
C ALA A 131 6.53 -33.03 1.79
N LEU A 132 6.77 -34.35 1.89
CA LEU A 132 5.75 -35.38 1.65
C LEU A 132 4.60 -35.34 2.67
N VAL A 133 4.92 -35.04 3.93
CA VAL A 133 3.89 -34.77 4.97
C VAL A 133 3.07 -33.56 4.60
N TYR A 134 3.73 -32.46 4.24
CA TYR A 134 3.07 -31.20 3.85
C TYR A 134 2.14 -31.38 2.65
N LEU A 135 2.54 -32.18 1.69
CA LEU A 135 1.77 -32.47 0.48
C LEU A 135 0.67 -33.53 0.70
N GLY A 136 0.63 -34.16 1.87
CA GLY A 136 -0.41 -35.14 2.22
C GLY A 136 -0.15 -36.57 1.72
N TYR A 137 1.09 -36.89 1.37
CA TYR A 137 1.48 -38.26 0.97
C TYR A 137 1.85 -39.15 2.14
N ALA A 138 2.03 -38.59 3.32
CA ALA A 138 2.35 -39.32 4.53
C ALA A 138 1.11 -39.58 5.38
N ASP A 139 1.13 -40.70 6.12
CA ASP A 139 0.13 -40.97 7.14
C ASP A 139 0.24 -39.98 8.30
N SER A 140 -0.86 -39.73 8.99
CA SER A 140 -0.91 -38.80 10.14
C SER A 140 0.00 -39.17 11.32
N ALA A 141 0.44 -40.41 11.38
CA ALA A 141 1.35 -40.94 12.40
C ALA A 141 2.83 -40.90 11.97
N PHE A 142 3.12 -40.53 10.74
CA PHE A 142 4.48 -40.50 10.23
C PHE A 142 5.25 -39.33 10.85
N VAL A 143 6.46 -39.60 11.29
CA VAL A 143 7.37 -38.62 11.86
C VAL A 143 8.61 -38.54 10.97
N PRO A 144 8.86 -37.42 10.30
CA PRO A 144 10.04 -37.26 9.47
C PRO A 144 11.34 -37.49 10.24
N ASP A 145 12.24 -38.27 9.64
CA ASP A 145 13.55 -38.54 10.18
C ASP A 145 14.65 -38.40 9.11
N GLU A 146 15.87 -38.78 9.40
CA GLU A 146 16.99 -38.62 8.47
C GLU A 146 17.26 -39.89 7.63
N VAL A 147 16.36 -40.88 7.66
CA VAL A 147 16.58 -42.22 7.06
C VAL A 147 15.65 -42.45 5.88
N PHE A 148 16.20 -42.73 4.70
CA PHE A 148 15.40 -43.08 3.53
C PHE A 148 15.02 -44.59 3.59
N ASP A 149 13.86 -44.88 4.14
CA ASP A 149 13.33 -46.23 4.32
C ASP A 149 12.28 -46.60 3.25
N GLU A 150 11.71 -47.80 3.40
CA GLU A 150 10.67 -48.29 2.49
C GLU A 150 9.39 -47.45 2.55
N GLN A 151 9.09 -46.85 3.70
CA GLN A 151 7.92 -45.98 3.86
C GLN A 151 8.12 -44.68 3.09
N THR A 152 9.27 -44.06 3.22
CA THR A 152 9.67 -42.86 2.44
C THR A 152 9.64 -43.15 0.95
N SER A 153 10.21 -44.31 0.54
CA SER A 153 10.18 -44.74 -0.86
C SER A 153 8.76 -44.90 -1.39
N LYS A 154 7.84 -45.47 -0.59
CA LYS A 154 6.46 -45.64 -0.97
C LYS A 154 5.70 -44.32 -1.12
N MET A 155 5.89 -43.41 -0.19
CA MET A 155 5.31 -42.07 -0.27
C MET A 155 5.79 -41.31 -1.51
N LEU A 156 7.11 -41.40 -1.79
CA LEU A 156 7.71 -40.80 -2.96
C LEU A 156 7.19 -41.39 -4.27
N ASN A 157 7.01 -42.73 -4.33
CA ASN A 157 6.40 -43.37 -5.47
C ASN A 157 4.98 -42.91 -5.74
N THR A 158 4.20 -42.68 -4.68
CA THR A 158 2.84 -42.12 -4.81
C THR A 158 2.87 -40.73 -5.41
N LEU A 159 3.76 -39.88 -4.93
CA LEU A 159 3.98 -38.55 -5.51
C LEU A 159 4.38 -38.67 -7.00
N TYR A 160 5.31 -39.55 -7.35
CA TYR A 160 5.74 -39.72 -8.74
C TYR A 160 4.59 -40.16 -9.66
N ILE A 161 3.74 -41.07 -9.20
CA ILE A 161 2.56 -41.53 -9.95
C ILE A 161 1.63 -40.32 -10.22
N ASP A 162 1.38 -39.51 -9.22
CA ASP A 162 0.48 -38.35 -9.34
C ASP A 162 1.00 -37.31 -10.34
N TYR A 163 2.34 -37.17 -10.44
CA TYR A 163 2.97 -36.27 -11.41
C TYR A 163 3.33 -36.94 -12.76
N GLY A 164 2.96 -38.20 -12.95
CA GLY A 164 3.20 -38.93 -14.19
C GLY A 164 4.68 -39.24 -14.45
N ILE A 165 5.48 -39.34 -13.38
CA ILE A 165 6.91 -39.71 -13.46
C ILE A 165 7.03 -41.23 -13.37
N ASP A 166 7.92 -41.82 -14.18
CA ASP A 166 8.24 -43.23 -14.08
C ASP A 166 8.85 -43.55 -12.71
N THR A 167 8.24 -44.52 -12.00
CA THR A 167 8.58 -44.83 -10.62
C THR A 167 9.87 -45.61 -10.51
N LYS A 168 10.89 -44.98 -9.94
CA LYS A 168 12.14 -45.59 -9.56
C LYS A 168 12.45 -45.53 -8.07
N SER A 169 11.57 -45.01 -7.26
CA SER A 169 11.76 -44.82 -5.80
C SER A 169 13.07 -44.12 -5.43
N GLU A 170 13.49 -43.19 -6.27
CA GLU A 170 14.67 -42.36 -6.03
C GLU A 170 14.39 -40.91 -6.35
N ILE A 171 14.98 -40.01 -5.60
CA ILE A 171 14.95 -38.57 -5.89
C ILE A 171 16.29 -38.17 -6.44
N THR A 172 16.28 -37.55 -7.60
CA THR A 172 17.50 -37.01 -8.19
C THR A 172 17.49 -35.47 -8.16
N PRO A 173 18.66 -34.82 -8.13
CA PRO A 173 18.73 -33.37 -8.23
C PRO A 173 18.12 -32.81 -9.51
N THR A 174 17.92 -33.65 -10.52
CA THR A 174 17.31 -33.28 -11.81
C THR A 174 15.80 -33.14 -11.73
N GLU A 175 15.17 -33.87 -10.84
CA GLU A 175 13.71 -33.98 -10.77
C GLU A 175 13.09 -33.01 -9.75
N GLN A 176 13.94 -32.40 -8.92
CA GLN A 176 13.45 -31.54 -7.87
C GLN A 176 14.35 -30.33 -7.61
N VAL A 177 13.73 -29.25 -7.31
CA VAL A 177 14.39 -28.01 -6.90
C VAL A 177 13.88 -27.56 -5.56
N LEU A 178 14.77 -27.36 -4.61
CA LEU A 178 14.45 -26.77 -3.33
C LEU A 178 14.64 -25.27 -3.39
N ILE A 179 13.65 -24.56 -2.94
CA ILE A 179 13.75 -23.13 -2.71
C ILE A 179 13.72 -22.87 -1.22
N ASN A 180 14.78 -22.24 -0.74
CA ASN A 180 14.77 -21.76 0.62
C ASN A 180 13.72 -20.68 0.78
N GLN A 181 12.84 -20.90 1.68
CA GLN A 181 11.98 -19.85 2.13
C GLN A 181 12.68 -19.08 3.22
N LYS A 182 12.84 -17.82 2.96
CA LYS A 182 13.14 -16.92 4.02
C LYS A 182 11.93 -16.86 4.92
N GLN A 183 12.13 -17.12 6.16
CA GLN A 183 11.17 -16.70 7.15
C GLN A 183 11.37 -15.22 7.36
N ASP A 184 10.43 -14.48 6.94
CA ASP A 184 10.35 -13.10 7.30
C ASP A 184 9.73 -12.98 8.66
N GLU A 185 10.46 -12.31 9.50
CA GLU A 185 10.00 -11.80 10.77
C GLU A 185 9.04 -10.62 10.58
#